data_182110acca95c1d5f1ca1130de4c85a7
#
_entry.id   182110acca95c1d5f1ca1130de4c85a7
#
_cell.length_a   1.000
_cell.length_b   1.000
_cell.length_c   1.000
_cell.angle_alpha   90.00
_cell.angle_beta   90.00
_cell.angle_gamma   90.00
#
_symmetry.space_group_name_H-M   'P 1'
#
loop_
_entity.id
_entity.type
_entity.pdbx_description
1 polymer ?
#
loop_
_entity_poly.entity_id
_entity_poly.type
_entity_poly.pdbx_seq_one_letter_code
_entity_poly.pdbx_strand_id
1 'polypeptide(L)' 'MYYQTGDLLLGKHGGKIFMIKEVIDVKRALHNGVYFEDTVGYKVAPTDNLGYTFVVTHDELPERFHPFTMEKI' A
#
# COMPACT_ATOMS: atom_id res chain seq x y z
N MET A 1 -8.96 -10.02 0.25
CA MET A 1 -9.56 -8.77 -0.26
C MET A 1 -8.48 -7.75 -0.52
N TYR A 2 -8.55 -7.08 -1.64
CA TYR A 2 -7.54 -6.12 -2.04
C TYR A 2 -8.07 -4.71 -1.96
N TYR A 3 -7.15 -3.77 -1.74
CA TYR A 3 -7.48 -2.36 -1.77
C TYR A 3 -7.62 -1.88 -3.20
N GLN A 4 -8.24 -0.75 -3.38
CA GLN A 4 -8.50 -0.18 -4.69
C GLN A 4 -7.96 1.24 -4.76
N THR A 5 -7.78 1.72 -5.98
CA THR A 5 -7.36 3.10 -6.20
C THR A 5 -8.33 4.05 -5.51
N GLY A 6 -7.78 4.98 -4.76
CA GLY A 6 -8.56 5.93 -4.00
C GLY A 6 -8.80 5.56 -2.56
N ASP A 7 -8.51 4.31 -2.18
CA ASP A 7 -8.65 3.92 -0.79
C ASP A 7 -7.65 4.65 0.08
N LEU A 8 -8.04 4.94 1.30
CA LEU A 8 -7.22 5.66 2.26
C LEU A 8 -6.66 4.70 3.30
N LEU A 9 -5.46 5.01 3.76
CA LEU A 9 -4.76 4.22 4.74
C LEU A 9 -4.21 5.15 5.81
N LEU A 10 -4.11 4.65 7.03
CA LEU A 10 -3.52 5.40 8.13
C LEU A 10 -2.17 4.80 8.44
N GLY A 11 -1.11 5.61 8.35
CA GLY A 11 0.22 5.16 8.68
C GLY A 11 0.32 4.84 10.16
N LYS A 12 0.96 3.72 10.48
CA LYS A 12 1.12 3.30 11.87
C LYS A 12 2.06 4.21 12.64
N HIS A 13 2.98 4.84 11.92
CA HIS A 13 3.95 5.73 12.54
C HIS A 13 3.63 7.15 12.10
N GLY A 14 3.29 8.01 13.05
CA GLY A 14 3.02 9.40 12.79
C GLY A 14 1.59 9.74 12.43
N GLY A 15 0.73 8.75 12.24
CA GLY A 15 -0.70 9.01 12.01
C GLY A 15 -1.03 9.74 10.72
N LYS A 16 -0.13 9.70 9.73
CA LYS A 16 -0.34 10.36 8.46
C LYS A 16 -1.28 9.54 7.59
N ILE A 17 -2.11 10.23 6.81
CA ILE A 17 -3.06 9.56 5.92
C ILE A 17 -2.43 9.43 4.55
N PHE A 18 -2.54 8.22 3.99
CA PHE A 18 -2.02 7.89 2.68
C PHE A 18 -3.15 7.46 1.77
N MET A 19 -2.94 7.56 0.48
CA MET A 19 -3.92 7.15 -0.51
C MET A 19 -3.29 6.17 -1.47
N ILE A 20 -4.06 5.15 -1.84
CA ILE A 20 -3.65 4.22 -2.88
C ILE A 20 -3.89 4.89 -4.22
N LYS A 21 -2.82 5.12 -4.96
CA LYS A 21 -2.89 5.80 -6.25
C LYS A 21 -3.10 4.82 -7.39
N GLU A 22 -2.58 3.61 -7.24
CA GLU A 22 -2.68 2.63 -8.32
C GLU A 22 -2.43 1.24 -7.74
N VAL A 23 -3.16 0.26 -8.26
CA VAL A 23 -2.94 -1.14 -7.92
C VAL A 23 -2.15 -1.76 -9.08
N ILE A 24 -1.03 -2.39 -8.76
CA ILE A 24 -0.12 -2.89 -9.78
C ILE A 24 0.27 -4.33 -9.47
N ASP A 25 0.78 -5.01 -10.47
CA ASP A 25 1.39 -6.32 -10.29
C ASP A 25 2.88 -6.12 -10.11
N VAL A 26 3.43 -6.75 -9.10
CA VAL A 26 4.86 -6.69 -8.85
C VAL A 26 5.40 -8.10 -8.69
N LYS A 27 6.69 -8.26 -8.87
CA LYS A 27 7.35 -9.53 -8.64
C LYS A 27 8.12 -9.46 -7.34
N ARG A 28 7.95 -10.49 -6.51
CA ARG A 28 8.66 -10.59 -5.26
C ARG A 28 9.67 -11.71 -5.36
N ALA A 29 10.91 -11.43 -4.96
CA ALA A 29 11.97 -12.42 -4.98
C ALA A 29 11.78 -13.40 -3.83
N LEU A 30 11.98 -14.68 -4.15
CA LEU A 30 11.93 -15.76 -3.18
C LEU A 30 13.28 -16.47 -3.21
N HIS A 31 13.64 -17.07 -2.08
CA HIS A 31 14.82 -17.92 -2.01
C HIS A 31 16.07 -17.23 -2.56
N ASN A 32 16.42 -16.11 -1.97
CA ASN A 32 17.61 -15.34 -2.32
C ASN A 32 17.63 -14.87 -3.76
N GLY A 33 16.44 -14.59 -4.30
CA GLY A 33 16.35 -14.02 -5.64
C GLY A 33 16.39 -15.03 -6.76
N VAL A 34 16.40 -16.33 -6.43
CA VAL A 34 16.41 -17.37 -7.46
C VAL A 34 15.03 -17.52 -8.10
N TYR A 35 13.99 -17.35 -7.31
CA TYR A 35 12.62 -17.49 -7.77
C TYR A 35 11.87 -16.20 -7.54
N PHE A 36 10.84 -15.98 -8.37
CA PHE A 36 9.97 -14.82 -8.24
C PHE A 36 8.52 -15.29 -8.26
N GLU A 37 7.68 -14.56 -7.56
CA GLU A 37 6.25 -14.79 -7.65
C GLU A 37 5.56 -13.46 -7.90
N ASP A 38 4.45 -13.54 -8.62
CA ASP A 38 3.63 -12.35 -8.84
C ASP A 38 2.83 -12.06 -7.58
N THR A 39 2.77 -10.80 -7.22
CA THR A 39 1.97 -10.37 -6.07
C THR A 39 1.38 -9.02 -6.39
N VAL A 40 0.37 -8.64 -5.62
CA VAL A 40 -0.27 -7.35 -5.79
C VAL A 40 0.53 -6.32 -5.03
N GLY A 41 0.79 -5.19 -5.69
CA GLY A 41 1.43 -4.05 -5.07
C GLY A 41 0.56 -2.83 -5.20
N TYR A 42 0.87 -1.82 -4.40
CA TYR A 42 0.12 -0.58 -4.39
C TYR A 42 1.08 0.58 -4.49
N LYS A 43 0.78 1.51 -5.38
CA LYS A 43 1.46 2.81 -5.38
C LYS A 43 0.74 3.69 -4.38
N VAL A 44 1.44 4.11 -3.37
CA VAL A 44 0.87 4.81 -2.22
C VAL A 44 1.56 6.14 -2.07
N ALA A 45 0.81 7.17 -1.71
CA ALA A 45 1.37 8.49 -1.46
C ALA A 45 0.65 9.15 -0.29
N PRO A 46 1.37 9.96 0.51
CA PRO A 46 0.70 10.74 1.54
C PRO A 46 -0.25 11.74 0.91
N THR A 47 -1.39 11.95 1.56
CA THR A 47 -2.40 12.85 0.99
C THR A 47 -1.95 14.31 0.96
N ASP A 48 -0.97 14.65 1.78
CA ASP A 48 -0.42 16.02 1.77
C ASP A 48 0.73 16.18 0.78
N ASN A 49 1.13 15.11 0.10
CA ASN A 49 2.18 15.18 -0.92
C ASN A 49 2.01 14.02 -1.90
N LEU A 50 1.03 14.17 -2.79
CA LEU A 50 0.69 13.09 -3.72
C LEU A 50 1.78 12.82 -4.76
N GLY A 51 2.74 13.73 -4.89
CA GLY A 51 3.87 13.50 -5.77
C GLY A 51 4.90 12.53 -5.21
N TYR A 52 4.85 12.26 -3.92
CA TYR A 52 5.78 11.33 -3.29
C TYR A 52 5.15 9.94 -3.26
N THR A 53 5.52 9.12 -4.23
CA THR A 53 4.89 7.82 -4.40
C THR A 53 5.90 6.71 -4.13
N PHE A 54 5.47 5.69 -3.42
CA PHE A 54 6.28 4.50 -3.19
C PHE A 54 5.40 3.27 -3.34
N VAL A 55 6.02 2.10 -3.43
CA VAL A 55 5.31 0.85 -3.67
C VAL A 55 5.37 -0.02 -2.42
N VAL A 56 4.22 -0.58 -2.06
CA VAL A 56 4.08 -1.49 -0.93
C VAL A 56 3.36 -2.73 -1.45
N THR A 57 3.88 -3.91 -1.11
CA THR A 57 3.19 -5.14 -1.51
C THR A 57 1.99 -5.39 -0.60
N HIS A 58 1.08 -6.22 -1.09
CA HIS A 58 -0.16 -6.48 -0.36
C HIS A 58 0.11 -7.07 1.02
N ASP A 59 1.09 -7.95 1.13
CA ASP A 59 1.40 -8.57 2.41
C ASP A 59 2.15 -7.64 3.36
N GLU A 60 2.85 -6.64 2.84
CA GLU A 60 3.51 -5.65 3.68
C GLU A 60 2.56 -4.57 4.20
N LEU A 61 1.46 -4.37 3.49
CA LEU A 61 0.60 -3.22 3.76
C LEU A 61 0.05 -3.23 5.20
N PRO A 62 -0.46 -4.35 5.73
CA PRO A 62 -0.98 -4.32 7.10
C PRO A 62 0.10 -4.16 8.16
N GLU A 63 1.37 -4.37 7.80
CA GLU A 63 2.46 -4.14 8.75
C GLU A 63 2.78 -2.67 8.90
N ARG A 64 2.46 -1.87 7.88
CA ARG A 64 2.84 -0.45 7.85
C ARG A 64 1.66 0.48 7.98
N PHE A 65 0.45 0.02 7.70
CA PHE A 65 -0.73 0.86 7.65
C PHE A 65 -1.91 0.17 8.31
N HIS A 66 -2.81 1.00 8.82
CA HIS A 66 -4.15 0.56 9.20
C HIS A 66 -5.12 0.97 8.11
N PRO A 67 -6.16 0.18 7.87
CA PRO A 67 -7.22 0.66 6.99
C PRO A 67 -7.83 1.93 7.58
N PHE A 68 -8.08 2.91 6.74
CA PHE A 68 -8.72 4.13 7.18
C PHE A 68 -10.10 4.19 6.56
N THR A 69 -11.11 4.02 7.38
CA THR A 69 -12.49 4.10 6.92
C THR A 69 -13.12 5.33 7.51
N MET A 70 -13.84 6.06 6.68
CA MET A 70 -14.62 7.18 7.15
C MET A 70 -15.94 6.63 7.65
N GLU A 71 -15.96 6.34 8.93
CA GLU A 71 -17.15 5.78 9.53
C GLU A 71 -18.26 6.79 9.53
N LYS A 72 -19.42 6.32 9.20
CA LYS A 72 -20.62 7.13 9.36
C LYS A 72 -21.17 6.92 10.73
N ILE A 73 -21.26 7.97 11.43
CA ILE A 73 -21.77 7.92 12.78
C ILE A 73 -23.20 8.43 12.81
#